data_0867f8375b583b47d5d73de7d781d241
#
_entry.id   0867f8375b583b47d5d73de7d781d241
#
_cell.length_a   1.000
_cell.length_b   1.000
_cell.length_c   1.000
_cell.angle_alpha   90.00
_cell.angle_beta   90.00
_cell.angle_gamma   90.00
#
_symmetry.space_group_name_H-M   'P 1'
#
loop_
_entity.id
_entity.type
_entity.pdbx_description
1 polymer ?
#
loop_
_entity_poly.entity_id
_entity_poly.type
_entity_poly.pdbx_seq_one_letter_code
_entity_poly.pdbx_strand_id
1 'polypeptide(L)'
;YVVRRLKGNYTVKEFWANRNITFNLNEGDMLGIIGTNGAGKSTLLKAVSGIMRPSEGSITRYGTIAALLELGSGFDGDLTVKENAYLRGAMLGYTRRFMDETYEQIIDFAELKEFEDRPFKQLSSGMKSRLAFSIASLVKPDILILDEVLSVGDGAFRTYSEAKMKE
;
A
#
# COMPACT_ATOMS: atom_id res chain seq x y z
N TYR A 1 4.28 -22.15 19.92
CA TYR A 1 5.21 -22.61 18.87
C TYR A 1 6.46 -23.23 19.50
N VAL A 2 7.18 -22.51 20.37
CA VAL A 2 8.39 -22.98 21.04
C VAL A 2 8.13 -24.20 21.97
N VAL A 3 7.04 -24.18 22.72
CA VAL A 3 6.67 -25.26 23.67
C VAL A 3 6.33 -26.57 22.96
N ARG A 4 5.81 -26.53 21.72
CA ARG A 4 5.50 -27.75 20.95
C ARG A 4 6.74 -28.35 20.30
N ARG A 5 7.74 -27.55 19.93
CA ARG A 5 9.03 -28.01 19.41
C ARG A 5 9.78 -28.88 20.43
N LEU A 6 9.60 -28.58 21.73
CA LEU A 6 10.20 -29.36 22.82
C LEU A 6 9.56 -30.75 23.03
N LYS A 7 8.35 -31.01 22.47
CA LYS A 7 7.64 -32.28 22.57
C LYS A 7 7.77 -33.22 21.37
N GLY A 8 8.62 -32.91 20.39
CA GLY A 8 9.11 -33.86 19.38
C GLY A 8 8.12 -34.31 18.28
N ASN A 9 6.89 -33.76 18.18
CA ASN A 9 5.85 -34.22 17.24
C ASN A 9 5.42 -33.14 16.22
N TYR A 10 6.36 -32.46 15.58
CA TYR A 10 6.05 -31.53 14.51
C TYR A 10 6.71 -31.90 13.18
N THR A 11 5.92 -32.34 12.25
CA THR A 11 6.28 -32.35 10.84
C THR A 11 5.93 -30.97 10.28
N VAL A 12 6.91 -30.11 10.08
CA VAL A 12 6.72 -28.83 9.41
C VAL A 12 6.66 -29.12 7.92
N LYS A 13 5.49 -28.94 7.31
CA LYS A 13 5.39 -28.90 5.85
C LYS A 13 5.85 -27.54 5.37
N GLU A 14 6.95 -27.52 4.63
CA GLU A 14 7.41 -26.31 3.95
C GLU A 14 6.46 -26.01 2.78
N PHE A 15 6.03 -24.75 2.72
CA PHE A 15 5.23 -24.23 1.62
C PHE A 15 5.97 -23.05 0.98
N TRP A 16 6.27 -23.17 -0.30
CA TRP A 16 6.90 -22.12 -1.08
C TRP A 16 5.84 -21.29 -1.79
N ALA A 17 5.63 -20.06 -1.33
CA ALA A 17 4.72 -19.13 -1.99
C ALA A 17 5.28 -18.67 -3.34
N ASN A 18 6.60 -18.48 -3.42
CA ASN A 18 7.33 -18.10 -4.63
C ASN A 18 8.66 -18.84 -4.65
N ARG A 19 9.13 -19.28 -5.80
CA ARG A 19 10.40 -20.01 -5.95
C ARG A 19 11.09 -19.64 -7.27
N ASN A 20 12.42 -19.45 -7.20
CA ASN A 20 13.25 -19.18 -8.36
C ASN A 20 12.80 -17.97 -9.19
N ILE A 21 12.42 -16.87 -8.52
CA ILE A 21 12.03 -15.62 -9.18
C ILE A 21 13.26 -14.73 -9.26
N THR A 22 13.63 -14.33 -10.47
CA THR A 22 14.71 -13.38 -10.73
C THR A 22 14.30 -12.41 -11.81
N PHE A 23 14.39 -11.11 -11.51
CA PHE A 23 14.19 -10.05 -12.48
C PHE A 23 14.94 -8.79 -12.06
N ASN A 24 15.21 -7.92 -13.02
CA ASN A 24 15.73 -6.58 -12.81
C ASN A 24 14.77 -5.57 -13.44
N LEU A 25 14.61 -4.41 -12.80
CA LEU A 25 13.86 -3.28 -13.31
C LEU A 25 14.77 -2.06 -13.31
N ASN A 26 14.73 -1.30 -14.39
CA ASN A 26 15.41 -0.03 -14.50
C ASN A 26 14.40 1.11 -14.29
N GLU A 27 14.91 2.31 -14.12
CA GLU A 27 14.08 3.52 -14.07
C GLU A 27 13.23 3.62 -15.35
N GLY A 28 11.92 3.87 -15.15
CA GLY A 28 10.93 3.92 -16.23
C GLY A 28 10.34 2.57 -16.64
N ASP A 29 10.88 1.44 -16.15
CA ASP A 29 10.29 0.13 -16.43
C ASP A 29 8.98 -0.10 -15.68
N MET A 30 8.06 -0.85 -16.31
CA MET A 30 6.82 -1.32 -15.70
C MET A 30 6.76 -2.84 -15.75
N LEU A 31 6.56 -3.49 -14.58
CA LEU A 31 6.38 -4.93 -14.48
C LEU A 31 4.96 -5.29 -14.06
N GLY A 32 4.24 -6.01 -14.92
CA GLY A 32 2.95 -6.62 -14.58
C GLY A 32 3.11 -8.05 -14.06
N ILE A 33 2.56 -8.33 -12.86
CA ILE A 33 2.55 -9.67 -12.26
C ILE A 33 1.16 -10.26 -12.42
N ILE A 34 1.04 -11.31 -13.23
CA ILE A 34 -0.22 -11.96 -13.55
C ILE A 34 -0.23 -13.38 -12.98
N GLY A 35 -1.38 -13.82 -12.48
CA GLY A 35 -1.56 -15.18 -11.95
C GLY A 35 -2.91 -15.33 -11.24
N THR A 36 -3.30 -16.57 -11.01
CA THR A 36 -4.54 -16.91 -10.29
C THR A 36 -4.50 -16.50 -8.82
N ASN A 37 -5.65 -16.49 -8.14
CA ASN A 37 -5.69 -16.27 -6.69
C ASN A 37 -4.88 -17.35 -5.96
N GLY A 38 -4.09 -16.94 -4.98
CA GLY A 38 -3.18 -17.85 -4.27
C GLY A 38 -1.85 -18.14 -4.97
N ALA A 39 -1.57 -17.59 -6.16
CA ALA A 39 -0.31 -17.80 -6.88
C ALA A 39 0.92 -17.12 -6.25
N GLY A 40 0.77 -16.44 -5.11
CA GLY A 40 1.87 -15.79 -4.41
C GLY A 40 2.18 -14.35 -4.84
N LYS A 41 1.34 -13.71 -5.69
CA LYS A 41 1.55 -12.35 -6.17
C LYS A 41 1.75 -11.34 -5.03
N SER A 42 0.80 -11.27 -4.09
CA SER A 42 0.88 -10.34 -2.94
C SER A 42 2.05 -10.67 -2.01
N THR A 43 2.45 -11.95 -1.90
CA THR A 43 3.65 -12.35 -1.14
C THR A 43 4.93 -11.81 -1.79
N LEU A 44 5.02 -11.90 -3.12
CA LEU A 44 6.13 -11.34 -3.88
C LEU A 44 6.18 -9.81 -3.72
N LEU A 45 5.05 -9.13 -3.88
CA LEU A 45 4.96 -7.68 -3.71
C LEU A 45 5.34 -7.24 -2.29
N LYS A 46 4.91 -7.98 -1.25
CA LYS A 46 5.32 -7.73 0.15
C LYS A 46 6.83 -7.94 0.36
N ALA A 47 7.44 -8.89 -0.33
CA ALA A 47 8.88 -9.07 -0.29
C ALA A 47 9.60 -7.93 -1.02
N VAL A 48 9.13 -7.55 -2.22
CA VAL A 48 9.70 -6.45 -3.00
C VAL A 48 9.53 -5.11 -2.26
N SER A 49 8.42 -4.86 -1.58
CA SER A 49 8.21 -3.64 -0.78
C SER A 49 9.04 -3.59 0.52
N GLY A 50 9.59 -4.72 0.97
CA GLY A 50 10.36 -4.81 2.21
C GLY A 50 9.52 -5.09 3.46
N ILE A 51 8.22 -5.28 3.32
CA ILE A 51 7.33 -5.71 4.41
C ILE A 51 7.70 -7.12 4.89
N MET A 52 8.13 -7.97 3.96
CA MET A 52 8.60 -9.33 4.25
C MET A 52 10.05 -9.51 3.78
N ARG A 53 10.81 -10.29 4.55
CA ARG A 53 12.14 -10.74 4.11
C ARG A 53 11.99 -12.04 3.30
N PRO A 54 12.70 -12.21 2.19
CA PRO A 54 12.74 -13.49 1.50
C PRO A 54 13.38 -14.55 2.39
N SER A 55 12.91 -15.81 2.29
CA SER A 55 13.51 -16.95 3.00
C SER A 55 14.87 -17.32 2.44
N GLU A 56 15.05 -17.17 1.13
CA GLU A 56 16.27 -17.40 0.38
C GLU A 56 16.44 -16.32 -0.70
N GLY A 57 17.67 -16.11 -1.15
CA GLY A 57 18.00 -15.09 -2.13
C GLY A 57 18.10 -13.69 -1.55
N SER A 58 18.11 -12.69 -2.41
CA SER A 58 18.27 -11.28 -2.02
C SER A 58 17.41 -10.37 -2.89
N ILE A 59 17.00 -9.25 -2.32
CA ILE A 59 16.30 -8.19 -3.02
C ILE A 59 17.07 -6.89 -2.77
N THR A 60 17.57 -6.30 -3.85
CA THR A 60 18.24 -5.00 -3.81
C THR A 60 17.27 -3.94 -4.36
N ARG A 61 17.18 -2.81 -3.71
CA ARG A 61 16.28 -1.70 -4.05
C ARG A 61 17.03 -0.40 -3.93
N TYR A 62 16.82 0.50 -4.85
CA TYR A 62 17.38 1.84 -4.83
C TYR A 62 16.23 2.85 -4.84
N GLY A 63 16.33 3.88 -3.99
CA GLY A 63 15.32 4.92 -3.88
C GLY A 63 14.18 4.62 -2.90
N THR A 64 13.16 5.46 -2.96
CA THR A 64 11.97 5.42 -2.11
C THR A 64 10.90 4.52 -2.71
N ILE A 65 10.20 3.76 -1.86
CA ILE A 65 9.15 2.84 -2.29
C ILE A 65 7.82 3.26 -1.68
N ALA A 66 6.81 3.45 -2.52
CA ALA A 66 5.42 3.52 -2.09
C ALA A 66 4.71 2.22 -2.49
N ALA A 67 4.21 1.50 -1.49
CA ALA A 67 3.46 0.26 -1.71
C ALA A 67 1.98 0.50 -1.38
N LEU A 68 1.12 0.42 -2.39
CA LEU A 68 -0.33 0.51 -2.25
C LEU A 68 -0.95 -0.90 -2.11
N LEU A 69 -0.29 -1.77 -1.32
CA LEU A 69 -0.69 -3.17 -1.17
C LEU A 69 -1.93 -3.35 -0.29
N GLU A 70 -2.20 -2.40 0.57
CA GLU A 70 -3.32 -2.44 1.53
C GLU A 70 -3.82 -1.00 1.76
N LEU A 71 -4.51 -0.40 0.77
CA LEU A 71 -5.04 0.97 0.88
C LEU A 71 -5.98 1.16 2.08
N GLY A 72 -6.62 0.10 2.54
CA GLY A 72 -7.54 0.15 3.69
C GLY A 72 -6.88 -0.05 5.06
N SER A 73 -5.60 -0.46 5.14
CA SER A 73 -4.92 -0.73 6.40
C SER A 73 -4.31 0.54 7.02
N GLY A 74 -4.19 0.55 8.35
CA GLY A 74 -3.54 1.65 9.08
C GLY A 74 -4.41 2.89 9.30
N PHE A 75 -5.72 2.78 9.09
CA PHE A 75 -6.70 3.79 9.48
C PHE A 75 -7.40 3.39 10.79
N ASP A 76 -7.65 4.37 11.64
CA ASP A 76 -8.43 4.20 12.86
C ASP A 76 -9.86 4.70 12.61
N GLY A 77 -10.85 3.83 12.80
CA GLY A 77 -12.25 4.13 12.55
C GLY A 77 -12.82 5.22 13.46
N ASP A 78 -12.27 5.39 14.64
CA ASP A 78 -12.76 6.33 15.64
C ASP A 78 -12.12 7.73 15.50
N LEU A 79 -11.00 7.83 14.82
CA LEU A 79 -10.39 9.11 14.45
C LEU A 79 -11.15 9.75 13.28
N THR A 80 -11.09 11.07 13.18
CA THR A 80 -11.63 11.84 12.06
C THR A 80 -10.87 11.53 10.75
N VAL A 81 -11.45 11.93 9.63
CA VAL A 81 -10.79 11.83 8.30
C VAL A 81 -9.48 12.60 8.31
N LYS A 82 -9.48 13.81 8.89
CA LYS A 82 -8.28 14.65 9.03
C LYS A 82 -7.20 13.97 9.88
N GLU A 83 -7.55 13.49 11.06
CA GLU A 83 -6.60 12.80 11.94
C GLU A 83 -6.02 11.55 11.29
N ASN A 84 -6.84 10.79 10.57
CA ASN A 84 -6.39 9.64 9.79
C ASN A 84 -5.43 10.01 8.66
N ALA A 85 -5.64 11.13 7.98
CA ALA A 85 -4.72 11.61 6.96
C ALA A 85 -3.32 11.85 7.57
N TYR A 86 -3.26 12.51 8.72
CA TYR A 86 -2.00 12.75 9.43
C TYR A 86 -1.39 11.45 9.98
N LEU A 87 -2.19 10.58 10.57
CA LEU A 87 -1.74 9.27 11.05
C LEU A 87 -1.10 8.46 9.92
N ARG A 88 -1.79 8.38 8.78
CA ARG A 88 -1.31 7.64 7.62
C ARG A 88 -0.07 8.28 7.02
N GLY A 89 -0.02 9.61 6.95
CA GLY A 89 1.17 10.36 6.53
C GLY A 89 2.39 10.03 7.39
N ALA A 90 2.21 10.02 8.72
CA ALA A 90 3.27 9.65 9.66
C ALA A 90 3.73 8.20 9.49
N MET A 91 2.82 7.26 9.24
CA MET A 91 3.15 5.85 8.95
C MET A 91 3.96 5.69 7.65
N LEU A 92 3.75 6.58 6.68
CA LEU A 92 4.52 6.63 5.44
C LEU A 92 5.84 7.40 5.60
N GLY A 93 6.12 7.92 6.79
CA GLY A 93 7.36 8.63 7.11
C GLY A 93 7.33 10.13 6.84
N TYR A 94 6.14 10.72 6.58
CA TYR A 94 6.03 12.17 6.35
C TYR A 94 6.13 12.94 7.65
N THR A 95 6.80 14.10 7.58
CA THR A 95 6.86 15.02 8.71
C THR A 95 5.53 15.76 8.90
N ARG A 96 5.26 16.21 10.12
CA ARG A 96 4.08 17.02 10.40
C ARG A 96 4.03 18.25 9.49
N ARG A 97 5.15 18.93 9.30
CA ARG A 97 5.25 20.11 8.42
C ARG A 97 4.84 19.79 6.99
N PHE A 98 5.33 18.70 6.42
CA PHE A 98 4.96 18.26 5.07
C PHE A 98 3.44 18.01 4.97
N MET A 99 2.86 17.35 5.97
CA MET A 99 1.41 17.13 6.01
C MET A 99 0.61 18.44 6.13
N ASP A 100 1.08 19.39 6.94
CA ASP A 100 0.43 20.69 7.08
C ASP A 100 0.45 21.49 5.74
N GLU A 101 1.54 21.39 4.97
CA GLU A 101 1.71 22.04 3.67
C GLU A 101 0.88 21.35 2.54
N THR A 102 0.55 20.05 2.68
CA THR A 102 -0.06 19.26 1.60
C THR A 102 -1.48 18.78 1.91
N TYR A 103 -1.95 18.94 3.14
CA TYR A 103 -3.25 18.41 3.58
C TYR A 103 -4.43 18.90 2.73
N GLU A 104 -4.46 20.18 2.38
CA GLU A 104 -5.55 20.71 1.54
C GLU A 104 -5.57 20.03 0.17
N GLN A 105 -4.43 19.76 -0.43
CA GLN A 105 -4.35 19.05 -1.70
C GLN A 105 -4.83 17.59 -1.57
N ILE A 106 -4.51 16.93 -0.44
CA ILE A 106 -4.97 15.57 -0.16
C ILE A 106 -6.49 15.51 -0.08
N ILE A 107 -7.07 16.40 0.73
CA ILE A 107 -8.50 16.33 1.04
C ILE A 107 -9.35 16.75 -0.16
N ASP A 108 -8.88 17.73 -0.94
CA ASP A 108 -9.52 18.17 -2.17
C ASP A 108 -9.45 17.08 -3.25
N PHE A 109 -8.28 16.44 -3.44
CA PHE A 109 -8.13 15.32 -4.35
C PHE A 109 -9.03 14.14 -3.97
N ALA A 110 -9.17 13.86 -2.67
CA ALA A 110 -10.07 12.83 -2.17
C ALA A 110 -11.55 13.20 -2.29
N GLU A 111 -11.88 14.47 -2.57
CA GLU A 111 -13.24 15.04 -2.53
C GLU A 111 -13.90 14.83 -1.17
N LEU A 112 -13.16 15.03 -0.07
CA LEU A 112 -13.62 14.75 1.30
C LEU A 112 -13.60 15.96 2.22
N LYS A 113 -13.48 17.17 1.69
CA LYS A 113 -13.43 18.41 2.49
C LYS A 113 -14.62 18.55 3.46
N GLU A 114 -15.82 18.23 3.01
CA GLU A 114 -17.02 18.30 3.84
C GLU A 114 -17.12 17.19 4.91
N PHE A 115 -16.22 16.22 4.84
CA PHE A 115 -16.18 15.05 5.73
C PHE A 115 -14.99 15.07 6.67
N GLU A 116 -14.12 16.09 6.61
CA GLU A 116 -12.82 16.08 7.29
C GLU A 116 -12.89 15.89 8.81
N ASP A 117 -13.96 16.41 9.46
CA ASP A 117 -14.17 16.30 10.90
C ASP A 117 -15.06 15.09 11.29
N ARG A 118 -15.51 14.27 10.32
CA ARG A 118 -16.31 13.08 10.61
C ARG A 118 -15.44 11.88 10.96
N PRO A 119 -15.89 10.98 11.85
CA PRO A 119 -15.23 9.72 12.12
C PRO A 119 -15.05 8.89 10.83
N PHE A 120 -13.85 8.36 10.64
CA PHE A 120 -13.47 7.60 9.42
C PHE A 120 -14.37 6.39 9.18
N LYS A 121 -14.88 5.74 10.24
CA LYS A 121 -15.80 4.60 10.11
C LYS A 121 -17.11 4.94 9.38
N GLN A 122 -17.52 6.22 9.33
CA GLN A 122 -18.73 6.66 8.65
C GLN A 122 -18.55 6.81 7.13
N LEU A 123 -17.32 6.78 6.62
CA LEU A 123 -17.06 6.86 5.20
C LEU A 123 -17.46 5.57 4.49
N SER A 124 -17.93 5.69 3.25
CA SER A 124 -18.10 4.56 2.35
C SER A 124 -16.73 3.92 2.00
N SER A 125 -16.74 2.69 1.50
CA SER A 125 -15.50 2.02 1.06
C SER A 125 -14.78 2.81 -0.04
N GLY A 126 -15.52 3.39 -0.99
CA GLY A 126 -14.98 4.25 -2.03
C GLY A 126 -14.30 5.50 -1.49
N MET A 127 -14.94 6.20 -0.52
CA MET A 127 -14.37 7.38 0.14
C MET A 127 -13.09 7.05 0.90
N LYS A 128 -13.06 5.91 1.61
CA LYS A 128 -11.88 5.40 2.31
C LYS A 128 -10.72 5.15 1.35
N SER A 129 -11.00 4.52 0.23
CA SER A 129 -10.00 4.24 -0.80
C SER A 129 -9.48 5.50 -1.48
N ARG A 130 -10.36 6.48 -1.75
CA ARG A 130 -9.96 7.79 -2.28
C ARG A 130 -9.00 8.50 -1.34
N LEU A 131 -9.30 8.56 -0.04
CA LEU A 131 -8.40 9.16 0.95
C LEU A 131 -7.03 8.47 0.97
N ALA A 132 -7.04 7.14 1.03
CA ALA A 132 -5.81 6.35 1.08
C ALA A 132 -4.93 6.57 -0.16
N PHE A 133 -5.55 6.59 -1.34
CA PHE A 133 -4.86 6.87 -2.60
C PHE A 133 -4.33 8.30 -2.65
N SER A 134 -5.13 9.29 -2.22
CA SER A 134 -4.74 10.70 -2.21
C SER A 134 -3.48 10.94 -1.37
N ILE A 135 -3.41 10.33 -0.18
CA ILE A 135 -2.24 10.43 0.68
C ILE A 135 -1.01 9.78 0.02
N ALA A 136 -1.19 8.64 -0.61
CA ALA A 136 -0.10 7.88 -1.22
C ALA A 136 0.41 8.49 -2.53
N SER A 137 -0.44 9.19 -3.29
CA SER A 137 -0.10 9.79 -4.58
C SER A 137 0.67 11.13 -4.48
N LEU A 138 0.72 11.74 -3.30
CA LEU A 138 1.47 12.99 -3.09
C LEU A 138 2.98 12.81 -3.11
N VAL A 139 3.44 11.61 -2.84
CA VAL A 139 4.85 11.30 -2.95
C VAL A 139 5.12 10.82 -4.36
N LYS A 140 6.16 11.35 -4.96
CA LYS A 140 6.74 10.78 -6.17
C LYS A 140 7.76 9.73 -5.70
N PRO A 141 7.36 8.47 -5.47
CA PRO A 141 8.29 7.43 -5.12
C PRO A 141 9.11 7.05 -6.36
N ASP A 142 10.34 6.62 -6.13
CA ASP A 142 11.16 6.04 -7.21
C ASP A 142 10.58 4.70 -7.67
N ILE A 143 9.90 3.97 -6.76
CA ILE A 143 9.27 2.69 -7.05
C ILE A 143 7.83 2.71 -6.51
N LEU A 144 6.85 2.54 -7.40
CA LEU A 144 5.44 2.42 -7.04
C LEU A 144 5.00 0.95 -7.18
N ILE A 145 4.49 0.37 -6.09
CA ILE A 145 3.95 -1.00 -6.06
C ILE A 145 2.44 -0.94 -5.89
N LEU A 146 1.72 -1.49 -6.88
CA LEU A 146 0.27 -1.55 -6.90
C LEU A 146 -0.18 -3.01 -6.78
N ASP A 147 -1.10 -3.31 -5.89
CA ASP A 147 -1.82 -4.58 -5.86
C ASP A 147 -3.27 -4.30 -6.29
N GLU A 148 -3.96 -5.16 -6.93
CA GLU A 148 -5.36 -5.21 -7.40
C GLU A 148 -6.31 -4.02 -7.01
N VAL A 149 -5.78 -3.05 -6.28
CA VAL A 149 -6.44 -1.94 -5.58
C VAL A 149 -6.99 -0.86 -6.55
N LEU A 150 -6.53 -0.84 -7.79
CA LEU A 150 -7.00 0.15 -8.79
C LEU A 150 -8.42 -0.12 -9.29
N SER A 151 -9.02 -1.24 -8.88
CA SER A 151 -10.43 -1.53 -9.16
C SER A 151 -11.39 -0.88 -8.17
N VAL A 152 -10.88 -0.18 -7.12
CA VAL A 152 -11.68 0.42 -6.06
C VAL A 152 -11.83 1.91 -6.29
N GLY A 153 -13.06 2.34 -6.54
CA GLY A 153 -13.45 3.73 -6.80
C GLY A 153 -14.53 3.79 -7.88
N ASP A 154 -15.19 4.92 -8.00
CA ASP A 154 -16.05 5.17 -9.14
C ASP A 154 -15.22 5.40 -10.42
N GLY A 155 -15.86 5.24 -11.59
CA GLY A 155 -15.15 5.30 -12.88
C GLY A 155 -14.42 6.62 -13.12
N ALA A 156 -14.91 7.73 -12.58
CA ALA A 156 -14.30 9.05 -12.71
C ALA A 156 -12.99 9.16 -11.92
N PHE A 157 -13.00 8.70 -10.67
CA PHE A 157 -11.81 8.68 -9.82
C PHE A 157 -10.73 7.75 -10.36
N ARG A 158 -11.13 6.62 -10.96
CA ARG A 158 -10.22 5.69 -11.61
C ARG A 158 -9.47 6.36 -12.77
N THR A 159 -10.19 7.02 -13.68
CA THR A 159 -9.59 7.71 -14.82
C THR A 159 -8.64 8.83 -14.37
N TYR A 160 -9.02 9.57 -13.33
CA TYR A 160 -8.19 10.64 -12.78
C TYR A 160 -6.94 10.10 -12.07
N SER A 161 -7.07 9.01 -11.34
CA SER A 161 -5.95 8.32 -10.68
C SER A 161 -4.97 7.74 -11.70
N GLU A 162 -5.47 7.15 -12.80
CA GLU A 162 -4.64 6.64 -13.89
C GLU A 162 -3.87 7.77 -14.61
N ALA A 163 -4.47 8.93 -14.78
CA ALA A 163 -3.80 10.10 -15.34
C ALA A 163 -2.67 10.61 -14.42
N LYS A 164 -2.95 10.71 -13.13
CA LYS A 164 -1.98 11.16 -12.12
C LYS A 164 -0.78 10.23 -11.96
N MET A 165 -0.96 8.93 -12.19
CA MET A 165 0.14 7.95 -12.14
C MET A 165 1.05 7.98 -13.37
N LYS A 166 0.63 8.66 -14.45
CA LYS A 166 1.43 8.79 -15.69
C LYS A 166 2.28 10.06 -15.71
N GLU A 167 2.10 10.96 -14.76
CA GLU A 167 2.92 12.16 -14.55
C GLU A 167 4.18 11.86 -13.73
#